data_f40477c3ec9471f54cdcff8ec59724db
#
_entry.id   f40477c3ec9471f54cdcff8ec59724db
#
_cell.length_a   1.000
_cell.length_b   1.000
_cell.length_c   1.000
_cell.angle_alpha   90.00
_cell.angle_beta   90.00
_cell.angle_gamma   90.00
#
_symmetry.space_group_name_H-M   'P 1'
#
loop_
_entity.id
_entity.type
_entity.pdbx_description
1 polymer ?
#
loop_
_entity_poly.entity_id
_entity_poly.type
_entity_poly.pdbx_seq_one_letter_code
_entity_poly.pdbx_strand_id
1 'polypeptide(L)'
;MSRADLLYRETCARILREGIWDTDQSVRPRWADGSPAHTVKCFGVVNRYDLQEEFPLMTLRRTYWRSCVEELLWIWQKKSNNVHDLGSHIWDSWADESGSIGKAYGYQLGIKYRFPEGEFDQVDRVLYDLKHNPASRRILTSLYNFADLHEMALYPCAYSMTFHVSGNRLNAILNQRSQDMLTANNWNVVQYAVLVHMLAQVSGLVAGELVHVIADCHIYDRHIPLVEQMLELEPYPAPEFRLDPAVTDFYAFTPDSVRVENYCYHPFSARIPVAI
;
A
#
# COMPACT_ATOMS: atom_id res chain seq x y z
N MET A 1 5.43 15.15 16.29
CA MET A 1 4.82 13.80 16.44
C MET A 1 4.22 13.47 15.10
N SER A 2 4.55 12.32 14.53
CA SER A 2 4.05 11.91 13.20
C SER A 2 2.54 11.64 13.24
N ARG A 3 1.80 12.21 12.29
CA ARG A 3 0.36 11.95 12.12
C ARG A 3 0.08 10.49 11.74
N ALA A 4 0.97 9.89 10.93
CA ALA A 4 0.87 8.49 10.55
C ALA A 4 0.92 7.56 11.77
N ASP A 5 1.82 7.82 12.72
CA ASP A 5 1.91 7.05 13.97
C ASP A 5 0.68 7.25 14.86
N LEU A 6 0.15 8.47 14.93
CA LEU A 6 -1.08 8.74 15.70
C LEU A 6 -2.26 7.96 15.13
N LEU A 7 -2.47 7.99 13.83
CA LEU A 7 -3.55 7.24 13.16
C LEU A 7 -3.39 5.72 13.36
N TYR A 8 -2.14 5.21 13.27
CA TYR A 8 -1.85 3.82 13.55
C TYR A 8 -2.21 3.44 14.98
N ARG A 9 -1.76 4.23 15.98
CA ARG A 9 -2.05 4.02 17.39
C ARG A 9 -3.56 4.05 17.68
N GLU A 10 -4.27 5.07 17.19
CA GLU A 10 -5.72 5.20 17.32
C GLU A 10 -6.46 3.99 16.73
N THR A 11 -6.06 3.56 15.53
CA THR A 11 -6.67 2.41 14.85
C THR A 11 -6.42 1.12 15.61
N CYS A 12 -5.17 0.83 15.99
CA CYS A 12 -4.83 -0.37 16.74
C CYS A 12 -5.50 -0.41 18.12
N ALA A 13 -5.48 0.71 18.86
CA ALA A 13 -6.15 0.80 20.16
C ALA A 13 -7.67 0.56 20.03
N ARG A 14 -8.30 1.08 18.96
CA ARG A 14 -9.71 0.82 18.67
C ARG A 14 -9.95 -0.66 18.37
N ILE A 15 -9.11 -1.31 17.55
CA ILE A 15 -9.24 -2.75 17.25
C ILE A 15 -9.13 -3.57 18.53
N LEU A 16 -8.15 -3.30 19.39
CA LEU A 16 -7.94 -4.04 20.63
C LEU A 16 -9.09 -3.85 21.64
N ARG A 17 -9.72 -2.66 21.67
CA ARG A 17 -10.81 -2.34 22.61
C ARG A 17 -12.19 -2.79 22.11
N GLU A 18 -12.48 -2.62 20.82
CA GLU A 18 -13.83 -2.74 20.22
C GLU A 18 -13.93 -3.83 19.16
N GLY A 19 -12.80 -4.41 18.78
CA GLY A 19 -12.74 -5.38 17.70
C GLY A 19 -13.45 -6.69 18.03
N ILE A 20 -13.93 -7.35 16.98
CA ILE A 20 -14.59 -8.64 17.06
C ILE A 20 -13.63 -9.74 16.64
N TRP A 21 -13.53 -10.79 17.43
CA TRP A 21 -12.75 -11.98 17.13
C TRP A 21 -13.47 -12.90 16.14
N ASP A 22 -12.68 -13.60 15.32
CA ASP A 22 -13.17 -14.62 14.39
C ASP A 22 -12.88 -16.05 14.88
N THR A 23 -12.71 -16.25 16.18
CA THR A 23 -12.36 -17.54 16.79
C THR A 23 -13.42 -18.63 16.63
N ASP A 24 -14.66 -18.23 16.35
CA ASP A 24 -15.80 -19.10 16.05
C ASP A 24 -15.93 -19.44 14.55
N GLN A 25 -15.04 -18.91 13.72
CA GLN A 25 -15.08 -19.08 12.26
C GLN A 25 -13.93 -19.95 11.76
N SER A 26 -14.16 -20.61 10.62
CA SER A 26 -13.09 -21.28 9.90
C SER A 26 -12.29 -20.24 9.11
N VAL A 27 -11.06 -20.00 9.53
CA VAL A 27 -10.14 -19.06 8.88
C VAL A 27 -9.17 -19.78 7.95
N ARG A 28 -8.86 -19.16 6.80
CA ARG A 28 -7.91 -19.70 5.83
C ARG A 28 -6.46 -19.61 6.32
N PRO A 29 -5.99 -18.45 6.85
CA PRO A 29 -4.58 -18.29 7.19
C PRO A 29 -4.16 -19.26 8.31
N ARG A 30 -2.89 -19.72 8.19
CA ARG A 30 -2.27 -20.61 9.15
C ARG A 30 -0.94 -20.06 9.62
N TRP A 31 -0.62 -20.28 10.87
CA TRP A 31 0.73 -20.09 11.38
C TRP A 31 1.67 -21.21 10.90
N ALA A 32 2.98 -21.00 11.01
CA ALA A 32 3.99 -21.97 10.59
C ALA A 32 3.85 -23.34 11.26
N ASP A 33 3.21 -23.43 12.42
CA ASP A 33 2.93 -24.68 13.13
C ASP A 33 1.61 -25.35 12.69
N GLY A 34 0.93 -24.80 11.68
CA GLY A 34 -0.34 -25.30 11.14
C GLY A 34 -1.58 -24.85 11.92
N SER A 35 -1.44 -24.18 13.06
CA SER A 35 -2.59 -23.68 13.82
C SER A 35 -3.31 -22.55 13.08
N PRO A 36 -4.65 -22.38 13.28
CA PRO A 36 -5.38 -21.27 12.71
C PRO A 36 -4.80 -19.92 13.15
N ALA A 37 -4.68 -18.98 12.22
CA ALA A 37 -4.29 -17.62 12.53
C ALA A 37 -5.55 -16.75 12.65
N HIS A 38 -6.05 -16.62 13.87
CA HIS A 38 -7.24 -15.83 14.17
C HIS A 38 -6.92 -14.34 14.28
N THR A 39 -7.94 -13.52 14.04
CA THR A 39 -7.80 -12.06 14.09
C THR A 39 -8.86 -11.43 14.99
N VAL A 40 -8.48 -10.32 15.61
CA VAL A 40 -9.39 -9.31 16.12
C VAL A 40 -9.48 -8.17 15.13
N LYS A 41 -10.68 -7.69 14.79
CA LYS A 41 -10.88 -6.78 13.66
C LYS A 41 -11.99 -5.76 13.86
N CYS A 42 -11.83 -4.63 13.18
CA CYS A 42 -12.86 -3.61 13.00
C CYS A 42 -13.24 -3.48 11.52
N PHE A 43 -14.52 -3.26 11.26
CA PHE A 43 -15.02 -2.99 9.91
C PHE A 43 -15.04 -1.49 9.61
N GLY A 44 -14.64 -1.13 8.37
CA GLY A 44 -14.86 0.21 7.84
C GLY A 44 -13.99 1.30 8.47
N VAL A 45 -12.67 1.09 8.51
CA VAL A 45 -11.70 2.10 8.98
C VAL A 45 -11.32 3.03 7.83
N VAL A 46 -11.26 4.34 8.10
CA VAL A 46 -10.82 5.36 7.14
C VAL A 46 -9.76 6.22 7.78
N ASN A 47 -8.55 6.16 7.24
CA ASN A 47 -7.41 7.00 7.64
C ASN A 47 -7.13 8.04 6.54
N ARG A 48 -6.74 9.25 6.95
CA ARG A 48 -6.46 10.37 6.05
C ARG A 48 -5.07 10.92 6.30
N TYR A 49 -4.29 11.04 5.22
CA TYR A 49 -2.93 11.53 5.24
C TYR A 49 -2.81 12.74 4.30
N ASP A 50 -2.64 13.95 4.83
CA ASP A 50 -2.31 15.11 4.00
C ASP A 50 -0.82 15.07 3.65
N LEU A 51 -0.53 14.77 2.39
CA LEU A 51 0.83 14.60 1.88
C LEU A 51 1.57 15.94 1.70
N GLN A 52 0.89 17.07 1.92
CA GLN A 52 1.52 18.39 1.99
C GLN A 52 2.03 18.69 3.40
N GLU A 53 1.43 18.11 4.43
CA GLU A 53 1.83 18.33 5.81
C GLU A 53 2.99 17.43 6.21
N GLU A 54 2.90 16.13 5.89
CA GLU A 54 3.96 15.16 6.20
C GLU A 54 3.95 13.94 5.26
N PHE A 55 5.10 13.29 5.16
CA PHE A 55 5.18 11.97 4.54
C PHE A 55 4.82 10.88 5.57
N PRO A 56 3.82 10.02 5.29
CA PRO A 56 3.26 9.10 6.27
C PRO A 56 4.14 7.84 6.46
N LEU A 57 5.35 8.01 6.96
CA LEU A 57 6.28 6.94 7.28
C LEU A 57 6.31 6.70 8.79
N MET A 58 5.93 5.49 9.21
CA MET A 58 5.89 5.10 10.62
C MET A 58 7.25 5.23 11.31
N THR A 59 7.26 5.75 12.54
CA THR A 59 8.44 5.87 13.39
C THR A 59 8.45 4.91 14.59
N LEU A 60 7.32 4.30 14.92
CA LEU A 60 7.21 3.32 16.03
C LEU A 60 8.04 2.07 15.81
N ARG A 61 8.36 1.74 14.58
CA ARG A 61 9.37 0.76 14.18
C ARG A 61 9.89 1.10 12.79
N ARG A 62 11.03 0.51 12.42
CA ARG A 62 11.59 0.70 11.08
C ARG A 62 10.65 0.18 10.00
N THR A 63 10.35 1.02 9.01
CA THR A 63 9.77 0.62 7.74
C THR A 63 10.86 0.65 6.68
N TYR A 64 11.01 -0.44 5.94
CA TYR A 64 11.99 -0.54 4.85
C TYR A 64 11.43 0.16 3.60
N TRP A 65 11.32 1.49 3.68
CA TRP A 65 10.67 2.33 2.67
C TRP A 65 11.24 2.14 1.26
N ARG A 66 12.55 1.84 1.14
CA ARG A 66 13.18 1.57 -0.16
C ARG A 66 12.58 0.32 -0.81
N SER A 67 12.39 -0.74 -0.06
CA SER A 67 11.74 -1.96 -0.54
C SER A 67 10.25 -1.74 -0.83
N CYS A 68 9.57 -0.85 -0.09
CA CYS A 68 8.21 -0.43 -0.45
C CYS A 68 8.17 0.23 -1.83
N VAL A 69 9.16 1.09 -2.13
CA VAL A 69 9.30 1.74 -3.45
C VAL A 69 9.62 0.72 -4.54
N GLU A 70 10.55 -0.20 -4.30
CA GLU A 70 10.92 -1.26 -5.25
C GLU A 70 9.69 -2.10 -5.64
N GLU A 71 8.87 -2.51 -4.67
CA GLU A 71 7.63 -3.25 -4.91
C GLU A 71 6.58 -2.39 -5.64
N LEU A 72 6.44 -1.12 -5.27
CA LEU A 72 5.56 -0.19 -5.98
C LEU A 72 5.93 -0.11 -7.47
N LEU A 73 7.22 0.07 -7.77
CA LEU A 73 7.71 0.14 -9.16
C LEU A 73 7.54 -1.20 -9.89
N TRP A 74 7.72 -2.32 -9.20
CA TRP A 74 7.47 -3.65 -9.76
C TRP A 74 6.01 -3.81 -10.18
N ILE A 75 5.05 -3.36 -9.33
CA ILE A 75 3.61 -3.43 -9.62
C ILE A 75 3.20 -2.40 -10.69
N TRP A 76 3.58 -1.13 -10.54
CA TRP A 76 3.01 -0.02 -11.31
C TRP A 76 3.79 0.36 -12.56
N GLN A 77 5.12 0.23 -12.57
CA GLN A 77 5.93 0.52 -13.76
C GLN A 77 6.19 -0.72 -14.59
N LYS A 78 6.78 -1.76 -13.98
CA LYS A 78 7.09 -3.01 -14.67
C LYS A 78 5.83 -3.79 -15.02
N LYS A 79 4.75 -3.59 -14.26
CA LYS A 79 3.47 -4.32 -14.43
C LYS A 79 3.72 -5.84 -14.42
N SER A 80 4.69 -6.26 -13.62
CA SER A 80 5.14 -7.64 -13.55
C SER A 80 4.35 -8.42 -12.50
N ASN A 81 4.26 -9.72 -12.72
CA ASN A 81 3.78 -10.71 -11.78
C ASN A 81 4.85 -11.77 -11.48
N ASN A 82 6.11 -11.54 -11.89
CA ASN A 82 7.22 -12.44 -11.64
C ASN A 82 8.15 -11.87 -10.54
N VAL A 83 8.38 -12.63 -9.47
CA VAL A 83 9.20 -12.21 -8.33
C VAL A 83 10.68 -12.01 -8.69
N HIS A 84 11.16 -12.61 -9.79
CA HIS A 84 12.53 -12.39 -10.27
C HIS A 84 12.77 -10.97 -10.77
N ASP A 85 11.70 -10.22 -11.09
CA ASP A 85 11.77 -8.81 -11.45
C ASP A 85 11.80 -7.88 -10.23
N LEU A 86 11.57 -8.42 -9.02
CA LEU A 86 11.59 -7.72 -7.74
C LEU A 86 12.91 -7.98 -7.02
N GLY A 87 13.55 -6.93 -6.51
CA GLY A 87 14.83 -7.05 -5.80
C GLY A 87 14.73 -7.58 -4.35
N SER A 88 13.55 -7.99 -3.88
CA SER A 88 13.29 -8.48 -2.53
C SER A 88 12.55 -9.81 -2.54
N HIS A 89 12.63 -10.57 -1.44
CA HIS A 89 12.04 -11.91 -1.28
C HIS A 89 10.66 -11.93 -0.60
N ILE A 90 9.99 -10.76 -0.52
CA ILE A 90 8.74 -10.62 0.24
C ILE A 90 7.55 -11.36 -0.40
N TRP A 91 7.64 -11.71 -1.67
CA TRP A 91 6.61 -12.43 -2.43
C TRP A 91 6.93 -13.90 -2.71
N ASP A 92 8.11 -14.40 -2.33
CA ASP A 92 8.55 -15.77 -2.65
C ASP A 92 7.58 -16.87 -2.18
N SER A 93 6.93 -16.65 -1.04
CA SER A 93 5.96 -17.62 -0.49
C SER A 93 4.67 -17.77 -1.32
N TRP A 94 4.40 -16.85 -2.24
CA TRP A 94 3.23 -16.87 -3.12
C TRP A 94 3.58 -17.17 -4.57
N ALA A 95 4.88 -17.26 -4.89
CA ALA A 95 5.32 -17.57 -6.25
C ALA A 95 5.32 -19.07 -6.52
N ASP A 96 4.97 -19.43 -7.76
CA ASP A 96 5.15 -20.78 -8.27
C ASP A 96 6.62 -21.07 -8.64
N GLU A 97 6.90 -22.26 -9.17
CA GLU A 97 8.24 -22.69 -9.57
C GLU A 97 8.88 -21.81 -10.66
N SER A 98 8.07 -21.07 -11.43
CA SER A 98 8.53 -20.12 -12.46
C SER A 98 8.78 -18.71 -11.89
N GLY A 99 8.48 -18.49 -10.62
CA GLY A 99 8.52 -17.19 -9.97
C GLY A 99 7.26 -16.35 -10.19
N SER A 100 6.18 -16.91 -10.73
CA SER A 100 4.95 -16.18 -11.01
C SER A 100 4.00 -16.19 -9.81
N ILE A 101 3.37 -15.04 -9.53
CA ILE A 101 2.23 -14.92 -8.62
C ILE A 101 0.88 -14.99 -9.35
N GLY A 102 0.87 -15.50 -10.55
CA GLY A 102 -0.32 -15.59 -11.40
C GLY A 102 -0.78 -14.24 -11.95
N LYS A 103 -2.05 -14.11 -12.30
CA LYS A 103 -2.62 -12.89 -12.89
C LYS A 103 -2.91 -11.78 -11.86
N ALA A 104 -2.07 -11.67 -10.83
CA ALA A 104 -2.26 -10.74 -9.72
C ALA A 104 -1.52 -9.40 -9.94
N TYR A 105 -1.92 -8.38 -9.22
CA TYR A 105 -1.28 -7.05 -9.09
C TYR A 105 -0.81 -6.43 -10.41
N GLY A 106 0.50 -6.42 -10.69
CA GLY A 106 1.07 -5.78 -11.88
C GLY A 106 0.50 -6.28 -13.19
N TYR A 107 0.20 -7.60 -13.28
CA TYR A 107 -0.45 -8.16 -14.44
C TYR A 107 -1.77 -7.46 -14.79
N GLN A 108 -2.63 -7.19 -13.79
CA GLN A 108 -3.91 -6.53 -13.99
C GLN A 108 -3.75 -5.07 -14.45
N LEU A 109 -2.71 -4.38 -13.97
CA LEU A 109 -2.40 -3.02 -14.41
C LEU A 109 -1.94 -2.98 -15.87
N GLY A 110 -1.26 -4.01 -16.35
CA GLY A 110 -0.69 -4.09 -17.69
C GLY A 110 -1.69 -4.50 -18.79
N ILE A 111 -2.89 -4.96 -18.44
CA ILE A 111 -3.91 -5.34 -19.43
C ILE A 111 -4.31 -4.12 -20.25
N LYS A 112 -4.25 -4.24 -21.58
CA LYS A 112 -4.62 -3.17 -22.51
C LYS A 112 -6.12 -3.13 -22.76
N TYR A 113 -6.69 -1.95 -22.73
CA TYR A 113 -8.09 -1.66 -23.00
C TYR A 113 -8.23 -0.61 -24.09
N ARG A 114 -9.31 -0.70 -24.90
CA ARG A 114 -9.63 0.30 -25.92
C ARG A 114 -10.47 1.43 -25.32
N PHE A 115 -10.04 2.66 -25.63
CA PHE A 115 -10.72 3.90 -25.33
C PHE A 115 -10.91 4.69 -26.62
N PRO A 116 -11.76 5.73 -26.66
CA PRO A 116 -11.90 6.58 -27.85
C PRO A 116 -10.58 7.23 -28.28
N GLU A 117 -9.69 7.52 -27.33
CA GLU A 117 -8.40 8.19 -27.54
C GLU A 117 -7.28 7.21 -27.96
N GLY A 118 -7.47 5.90 -27.80
CA GLY A 118 -6.46 4.91 -28.14
C GLY A 118 -6.52 3.66 -27.27
N GLU A 119 -5.43 2.89 -27.29
CA GLU A 119 -5.27 1.70 -26.47
C GLU A 119 -4.31 1.98 -25.31
N PHE A 120 -4.80 1.81 -24.08
CA PHE A 120 -4.06 2.08 -22.85
C PHE A 120 -4.18 0.89 -21.90
N ASP A 121 -3.14 0.66 -21.12
CA ASP A 121 -3.31 -0.05 -19.86
C ASP A 121 -3.80 0.90 -18.76
N GLN A 122 -4.05 0.36 -17.56
CA GLN A 122 -4.64 1.16 -16.49
C GLN A 122 -3.73 2.31 -16.03
N VAL A 123 -2.40 2.10 -15.99
CA VAL A 123 -1.43 3.12 -15.57
C VAL A 123 -1.32 4.22 -16.62
N ASP A 124 -1.15 3.83 -17.89
CA ASP A 124 -1.08 4.77 -19.01
C ASP A 124 -2.36 5.60 -19.12
N ARG A 125 -3.53 4.97 -18.84
CA ARG A 125 -4.82 5.69 -18.83
C ARG A 125 -4.89 6.71 -17.70
N VAL A 126 -4.43 6.39 -16.49
CA VAL A 126 -4.36 7.36 -15.40
C VAL A 126 -3.45 8.53 -15.75
N LEU A 127 -2.25 8.26 -16.28
CA LEU A 127 -1.30 9.29 -16.71
C LEU A 127 -1.88 10.20 -17.79
N TYR A 128 -2.57 9.60 -18.76
CA TYR A 128 -3.25 10.35 -19.82
C TYR A 128 -4.34 11.28 -19.26
N ASP A 129 -5.23 10.74 -18.41
CA ASP A 129 -6.33 11.50 -17.86
C ASP A 129 -5.87 12.62 -16.93
N LEU A 130 -4.85 12.40 -16.11
CA LEU A 130 -4.28 13.44 -15.24
C LEU A 130 -3.70 14.61 -16.03
N LYS A 131 -3.13 14.36 -17.23
CA LYS A 131 -2.55 15.38 -18.09
C LYS A 131 -3.58 16.10 -18.98
N HIS A 132 -4.55 15.34 -19.51
CA HIS A 132 -5.45 15.84 -20.56
C HIS A 132 -6.88 16.07 -20.09
N ASN A 133 -7.28 15.43 -18.98
CA ASN A 133 -8.65 15.48 -18.47
C ASN A 133 -8.69 15.45 -16.93
N PRO A 134 -7.93 16.33 -16.23
CA PRO A 134 -7.80 16.28 -14.77
C PRO A 134 -9.11 16.48 -14.00
N ALA A 135 -10.12 17.10 -14.62
CA ALA A 135 -11.46 17.25 -14.03
C ALA A 135 -12.33 15.99 -14.10
N SER A 136 -11.83 14.91 -14.70
CA SER A 136 -12.55 13.65 -14.83
C SER A 136 -12.81 13.01 -13.46
N ARG A 137 -14.02 12.50 -13.27
CA ARG A 137 -14.41 11.69 -12.10
C ARG A 137 -14.26 10.19 -12.34
N ARG A 138 -13.51 9.80 -13.40
CA ARG A 138 -13.37 8.43 -13.89
C ARG A 138 -11.93 7.97 -13.87
N ILE A 139 -11.04 8.67 -13.16
CA ILE A 139 -9.61 8.33 -13.05
C ILE A 139 -9.47 7.31 -11.93
N LEU A 140 -9.35 6.05 -12.29
CA LEU A 140 -9.24 4.96 -11.33
C LEU A 140 -8.50 3.75 -11.92
N THR A 141 -8.00 2.90 -11.02
CA THR A 141 -7.50 1.57 -11.34
C THR A 141 -8.21 0.51 -10.50
N SER A 142 -8.33 -0.70 -11.04
CA SER A 142 -8.85 -1.87 -10.32
C SER A 142 -8.00 -3.09 -10.61
N LEU A 143 -7.52 -3.73 -9.55
CA LEU A 143 -6.76 -4.97 -9.62
C LEU A 143 -7.65 -6.20 -9.42
N TYR A 144 -8.90 -6.00 -8.98
CA TYR A 144 -9.83 -7.07 -8.65
C TYR A 144 -10.64 -7.43 -9.90
N ASN A 145 -10.12 -8.39 -10.67
CA ASN A 145 -10.75 -8.89 -11.89
C ASN A 145 -11.35 -10.28 -11.62
N PHE A 146 -12.67 -10.36 -11.57
CA PHE A 146 -13.38 -11.61 -11.27
C PHE A 146 -13.08 -12.74 -12.27
N ALA A 147 -12.78 -12.40 -13.53
CA ALA A 147 -12.45 -13.40 -14.54
C ALA A 147 -11.10 -14.10 -14.27
N ASP A 148 -10.18 -13.43 -13.60
CA ASP A 148 -8.82 -13.91 -13.36
C ASP A 148 -8.53 -14.33 -11.90
N LEU A 149 -9.49 -14.17 -10.97
CA LEU A 149 -9.24 -14.45 -9.54
C LEU A 149 -8.72 -15.87 -9.29
N HIS A 150 -9.22 -16.85 -10.04
CA HIS A 150 -8.81 -18.26 -9.90
C HIS A 150 -7.37 -18.54 -10.35
N GLU A 151 -6.75 -17.61 -11.07
CA GLU A 151 -5.35 -17.67 -11.51
C GLU A 151 -4.42 -16.77 -10.67
N MET A 152 -4.91 -16.20 -9.57
CA MET A 152 -4.13 -15.36 -8.67
C MET A 152 -3.65 -16.15 -7.47
N ALA A 153 -2.35 -16.14 -7.19
CA ALA A 153 -1.79 -16.75 -5.99
C ALA A 153 -2.30 -16.07 -4.70
N LEU A 154 -2.54 -14.76 -4.76
CA LEU A 154 -3.15 -13.96 -3.70
C LEU A 154 -4.08 -12.91 -4.30
N TYR A 155 -5.33 -12.90 -3.83
CA TYR A 155 -6.30 -11.86 -4.22
C TYR A 155 -5.84 -10.49 -3.71
N PRO A 156 -5.85 -9.44 -4.54
CA PRO A 156 -5.34 -8.12 -4.14
C PRO A 156 -6.02 -7.59 -2.88
N CYS A 157 -5.22 -7.27 -1.85
CA CYS A 157 -5.70 -6.60 -0.64
C CYS A 157 -5.98 -5.13 -0.91
N ALA A 158 -4.97 -4.40 -1.42
CA ALA A 158 -5.09 -3.08 -2.02
C ALA A 158 -5.62 -3.25 -3.45
N TYR A 159 -6.93 -3.15 -3.65
CA TYR A 159 -7.54 -3.61 -4.89
C TYR A 159 -7.94 -2.50 -5.85
N SER A 160 -8.06 -1.26 -5.41
CA SER A 160 -8.35 -0.14 -6.31
C SER A 160 -7.82 1.18 -5.79
N MET A 161 -7.47 2.06 -6.74
CA MET A 161 -7.16 3.47 -6.50
C MET A 161 -8.11 4.34 -7.29
N THR A 162 -8.65 5.38 -6.64
CA THR A 162 -9.41 6.44 -7.32
C THR A 162 -8.67 7.75 -7.14
N PHE A 163 -8.50 8.50 -8.23
CA PHE A 163 -7.79 9.77 -8.24
C PHE A 163 -8.73 10.93 -8.51
N HIS A 164 -8.47 12.07 -7.87
CA HIS A 164 -9.28 13.27 -8.02
C HIS A 164 -8.40 14.52 -7.90
N VAL A 165 -8.52 15.42 -8.87
CA VAL A 165 -7.80 16.69 -8.86
C VAL A 165 -8.69 17.79 -8.31
N SER A 166 -8.23 18.48 -7.26
CA SER A 166 -8.88 19.66 -6.66
C SER A 166 -7.92 20.85 -6.73
N GLY A 167 -8.25 21.83 -7.58
CA GLY A 167 -7.30 22.89 -7.91
C GLY A 167 -6.06 22.29 -8.60
N ASN A 168 -4.89 22.39 -7.96
CA ASN A 168 -3.66 21.76 -8.43
C ASN A 168 -3.25 20.54 -7.58
N ARG A 169 -4.09 20.10 -6.63
CA ARG A 169 -3.79 18.97 -5.72
C ARG A 169 -4.34 17.66 -6.27
N LEU A 170 -3.48 16.66 -6.38
CA LEU A 170 -3.86 15.29 -6.69
C LEU A 170 -4.19 14.55 -5.40
N ASN A 171 -5.47 14.25 -5.17
CA ASN A 171 -5.94 13.43 -4.07
C ASN A 171 -6.19 12.00 -4.56
N ALA A 172 -6.07 11.03 -3.65
CA ALA A 172 -6.31 9.64 -3.97
C ALA A 172 -7.06 8.91 -2.85
N ILE A 173 -7.90 7.94 -3.24
CA ILE A 173 -8.50 6.97 -2.33
C ILE A 173 -7.89 5.61 -2.64
N LEU A 174 -7.24 5.01 -1.65
CA LEU A 174 -6.84 3.61 -1.65
C LEU A 174 -7.95 2.77 -1.02
N ASN A 175 -8.54 1.87 -1.79
CA ASN A 175 -9.50 0.91 -1.27
C ASN A 175 -8.82 -0.43 -0.99
N GLN A 176 -8.94 -0.86 0.25
CA GLN A 176 -8.34 -2.09 0.74
C GLN A 176 -9.39 -2.99 1.38
N ARG A 177 -9.51 -4.25 0.91
CA ARG A 177 -10.49 -5.21 1.44
C ARG A 177 -10.04 -5.83 2.76
N SER A 178 -8.73 -5.86 3.00
CA SER A 178 -8.12 -6.54 4.15
C SER A 178 -6.78 -5.92 4.47
N GLN A 179 -6.52 -5.61 5.75
CA GLN A 179 -5.33 -4.94 6.22
C GLN A 179 -4.82 -5.53 7.53
N ASP A 180 -3.70 -6.24 7.48
CA ASP A 180 -2.91 -6.56 8.67
C ASP A 180 -2.19 -5.29 9.17
N MET A 181 -2.55 -4.87 10.36
CA MET A 181 -2.02 -3.63 10.94
C MET A 181 -0.54 -3.72 11.27
N LEU A 182 -0.03 -4.89 11.67
CA LEU A 182 1.39 -5.00 12.03
C LEU A 182 2.29 -5.14 10.81
N THR A 183 1.97 -6.03 9.86
CA THR A 183 2.90 -6.35 8.77
C THR A 183 2.73 -5.46 7.54
N ALA A 184 1.48 -5.10 7.18
CA ALA A 184 1.18 -4.50 5.89
C ALA A 184 0.75 -3.04 5.93
N ASN A 185 0.18 -2.52 7.04
CA ASN A 185 -0.40 -1.17 7.06
C ASN A 185 0.62 -0.10 6.66
N ASN A 186 1.72 0.03 7.39
CA ASN A 186 2.75 1.02 7.14
C ASN A 186 3.45 0.83 5.78
N TRP A 187 3.51 -0.41 5.28
CA TRP A 187 4.05 -0.73 3.96
C TRP A 187 3.17 -0.14 2.85
N ASN A 188 1.87 -0.47 2.86
CA ASN A 188 0.94 0.01 1.85
C ASN A 188 0.76 1.54 1.89
N VAL A 189 0.69 2.15 3.08
CA VAL A 189 0.57 3.60 3.21
C VAL A 189 1.76 4.31 2.55
N VAL A 190 2.99 3.84 2.79
CA VAL A 190 4.19 4.39 2.16
C VAL A 190 4.15 4.23 0.64
N GLN A 191 3.83 3.03 0.15
CA GLN A 191 3.75 2.76 -1.30
C GLN A 191 2.81 3.73 -2.00
N TYR A 192 1.59 3.85 -1.50
CA TYR A 192 0.58 4.65 -2.18
C TYR A 192 0.76 6.15 -1.97
N ALA A 193 1.40 6.58 -0.86
CA ALA A 193 1.84 7.97 -0.71
C ALA A 193 2.92 8.33 -1.75
N VAL A 194 3.93 7.48 -1.95
CA VAL A 194 4.94 7.65 -3.01
C VAL A 194 4.29 7.69 -4.38
N LEU A 195 3.34 6.79 -4.67
CA LEU A 195 2.61 6.78 -5.94
C LEU A 195 1.91 8.10 -6.23
N VAL A 196 1.22 8.67 -5.24
CA VAL A 196 0.53 9.97 -5.39
C VAL A 196 1.53 11.07 -5.69
N HIS A 197 2.68 11.12 -5.00
CA HIS A 197 3.75 12.08 -5.28
C HIS A 197 4.31 11.92 -6.70
N MET A 198 4.60 10.69 -7.15
CA MET A 198 5.11 10.41 -8.49
C MET A 198 4.13 10.85 -9.58
N LEU A 199 2.86 10.45 -9.46
CA LEU A 199 1.81 10.82 -10.43
C LEU A 199 1.57 12.33 -10.45
N ALA A 200 1.57 12.99 -9.29
CA ALA A 200 1.42 14.44 -9.20
C ALA A 200 2.59 15.15 -9.92
N GLN A 201 3.83 14.77 -9.63
CA GLN A 201 5.01 15.38 -10.23
C GLN A 201 4.99 15.31 -11.77
N VAL A 202 4.78 14.13 -12.34
CA VAL A 202 4.81 13.95 -13.81
C VAL A 202 3.58 14.54 -14.52
N SER A 203 2.55 14.89 -13.77
CA SER A 203 1.33 15.54 -14.30
C SER A 203 1.29 17.05 -14.05
N GLY A 204 2.34 17.63 -13.46
CA GLY A 204 2.39 19.06 -13.14
C GLY A 204 1.44 19.46 -11.99
N LEU A 205 1.10 18.51 -11.14
CA LEU A 205 0.26 18.68 -9.95
C LEU A 205 1.11 18.60 -8.68
N VAL A 206 0.52 18.89 -7.54
CA VAL A 206 1.12 18.63 -6.22
C VAL A 206 0.37 17.49 -5.53
N ALA A 207 1.09 16.67 -4.77
CA ALA A 207 0.46 15.61 -3.99
C ALA A 207 -0.52 16.23 -2.97
N GLY A 208 -1.71 15.71 -2.89
CA GLY A 208 -2.77 16.18 -2.00
C GLY A 208 -2.97 15.23 -0.83
N GLU A 209 -4.18 14.70 -0.70
CA GLU A 209 -4.55 13.79 0.38
C GLU A 209 -4.58 12.34 -0.12
N LEU A 210 -4.02 11.42 0.66
CA LEU A 210 -4.25 9.99 0.54
C LEU A 210 -5.29 9.56 1.57
N VAL A 211 -6.45 9.10 1.10
CA VAL A 211 -7.50 8.50 1.94
C VAL A 211 -7.40 6.98 1.84
N HIS A 212 -7.12 6.32 2.95
CA HIS A 212 -7.02 4.87 3.03
C HIS A 212 -8.30 4.29 3.63
N VAL A 213 -9.09 3.62 2.81
CA VAL A 213 -10.36 2.98 3.16
C VAL A 213 -10.13 1.48 3.31
N ILE A 214 -10.40 0.95 4.50
CA ILE A 214 -10.11 -0.43 4.87
C ILE A 214 -11.41 -1.11 5.29
N ALA A 215 -11.82 -2.17 4.59
CA ALA A 215 -13.02 -2.92 4.96
C ALA A 215 -12.77 -3.81 6.19
N ASP A 216 -11.80 -4.71 6.13
CA ASP A 216 -11.38 -5.58 7.25
C ASP A 216 -10.02 -5.10 7.77
N CYS A 217 -10.03 -4.40 8.91
CA CYS A 217 -8.84 -3.86 9.55
C CYS A 217 -8.55 -4.69 10.80
N HIS A 218 -7.44 -5.45 10.81
CA HIS A 218 -7.24 -6.50 11.80
C HIS A 218 -5.82 -6.57 12.37
N ILE A 219 -5.75 -7.20 13.54
CA ILE A 219 -4.52 -7.63 14.21
C ILE A 219 -4.64 -9.14 14.44
N TYR A 220 -3.65 -9.90 13.99
CA TYR A 220 -3.56 -11.33 14.26
C TYR A 220 -3.30 -11.60 15.75
N ASP A 221 -3.79 -12.72 16.26
CA ASP A 221 -3.66 -13.15 17.66
C ASP A 221 -2.20 -13.08 18.16
N ARG A 222 -1.24 -13.62 17.41
CA ARG A 222 0.18 -13.59 17.76
C ARG A 222 0.86 -12.23 17.55
N HIS A 223 0.19 -11.30 16.91
CA HIS A 223 0.68 -9.94 16.73
C HIS A 223 0.30 -9.00 17.89
N ILE A 224 -0.71 -9.35 18.69
CA ILE A 224 -1.23 -8.47 19.76
C ILE A 224 -0.13 -8.00 20.71
N PRO A 225 0.71 -8.86 21.30
CA PRO A 225 1.74 -8.39 22.23
C PRO A 225 2.75 -7.44 21.58
N LEU A 226 3.02 -7.61 20.28
CA LEU A 226 3.93 -6.76 19.53
C LEU A 226 3.30 -5.39 19.24
N VAL A 227 2.02 -5.37 18.92
CA VAL A 227 1.26 -4.12 18.73
C VAL A 227 1.16 -3.38 20.05
N GLU A 228 0.78 -4.04 21.14
CA GLU A 228 0.70 -3.42 22.47
C GLU A 228 2.04 -2.77 22.86
N GLN A 229 3.17 -3.46 22.65
CA GLN A 229 4.49 -2.87 22.87
C GLN A 229 4.72 -1.60 22.03
N MET A 230 4.28 -1.59 20.77
CA MET A 230 4.42 -0.42 19.91
C MET A 230 3.53 0.75 20.36
N LEU A 231 2.35 0.48 20.93
CA LEU A 231 1.44 1.53 21.42
C LEU A 231 2.01 2.30 22.60
N GLU A 232 2.95 1.74 23.36
CA GLU A 232 3.62 2.41 24.49
C GLU A 232 4.77 3.35 24.06
N LEU A 233 5.18 3.27 22.76
CA LEU A 233 6.30 4.07 22.26
C LEU A 233 5.87 5.49 21.91
N GLU A 234 6.70 6.48 22.22
CA GLU A 234 6.47 7.86 21.78
C GLU A 234 6.95 8.05 20.34
N PRO A 235 6.07 8.50 19.42
CA PRO A 235 6.47 8.73 18.04
C PRO A 235 7.53 9.80 17.87
N TYR A 236 8.47 9.59 16.94
CA TYR A 236 9.36 10.65 16.47
C TYR A 236 8.63 11.61 15.51
N PRO A 237 9.23 12.76 15.18
CA PRO A 237 8.76 13.58 14.06
C PRO A 237 8.75 12.80 12.75
N ALA A 238 7.80 13.14 11.88
CA ALA A 238 7.77 12.58 10.53
C ALA A 238 9.05 12.93 9.76
N PRO A 239 9.60 12.02 8.94
CA PRO A 239 10.75 12.31 8.12
C PRO A 239 10.42 13.25 6.97
N GLU A 240 11.44 13.88 6.39
CA GLU A 240 11.33 14.63 5.16
C GLU A 240 11.35 13.70 3.95
N PHE A 241 10.42 13.93 3.03
CA PHE A 241 10.32 13.16 1.78
C PHE A 241 10.54 14.07 0.58
N ARG A 242 11.33 13.59 -0.38
CA ARG A 242 11.56 14.30 -1.65
C ARG A 242 11.66 13.30 -2.80
N LEU A 243 11.09 13.70 -3.94
CA LEU A 243 11.39 13.07 -5.23
C LEU A 243 12.45 13.88 -5.96
N ASP A 244 13.24 13.20 -6.81
CA ASP A 244 14.15 13.86 -7.72
C ASP A 244 13.34 14.71 -8.72
N PRO A 245 13.45 16.06 -8.69
CA PRO A 245 12.67 16.94 -9.55
C PRO A 245 13.04 16.83 -11.04
N ALA A 246 14.19 16.22 -11.37
CA ALA A 246 14.60 16.01 -12.76
C ALA A 246 13.80 14.89 -13.46
N VAL A 247 13.12 14.03 -12.69
CA VAL A 247 12.30 12.95 -13.25
C VAL A 247 10.95 13.48 -13.70
N THR A 248 10.72 13.50 -15.01
CA THR A 248 9.48 14.01 -15.65
C THR A 248 8.64 12.93 -16.32
N ASP A 249 9.14 11.71 -16.38
CA ASP A 249 8.46 10.54 -16.89
C ASP A 249 8.23 9.54 -15.76
N PHE A 250 6.98 9.05 -15.64
CA PHE A 250 6.59 8.07 -14.62
C PHE A 250 7.46 6.80 -14.68
N TYR A 251 7.81 6.36 -15.87
CA TYR A 251 8.60 5.15 -16.07
C TYR A 251 10.11 5.33 -15.85
N ALA A 252 10.56 6.56 -15.64
CA ALA A 252 11.96 6.87 -15.33
C ALA A 252 12.26 6.90 -13.81
N PHE A 253 11.27 6.84 -12.95
CA PHE A 253 11.53 6.75 -11.51
C PHE A 253 12.21 5.44 -11.14
N THR A 254 13.17 5.55 -10.23
CA THR A 254 13.88 4.42 -9.61
C THR A 254 13.83 4.59 -8.08
N PRO A 255 14.20 3.58 -7.30
CA PRO A 255 14.34 3.75 -5.85
C PRO A 255 15.31 4.88 -5.46
N ASP A 256 16.29 5.23 -6.32
CA ASP A 256 17.22 6.32 -6.08
C ASP A 256 16.61 7.70 -6.36
N SER A 257 15.48 7.76 -7.06
CA SER A 257 14.70 8.99 -7.25
C SER A 257 13.94 9.42 -5.98
N VAL A 258 13.90 8.57 -4.96
CA VAL A 258 13.22 8.81 -3.69
C VAL A 258 14.27 9.07 -2.60
N ARG A 259 14.09 10.16 -1.86
CA ARG A 259 14.90 10.51 -0.69
C ARG A 259 14.02 10.63 0.53
N VAL A 260 14.45 10.01 1.62
CA VAL A 260 13.85 10.13 2.94
C VAL A 260 14.96 10.57 3.90
N GLU A 261 14.83 11.77 4.44
CA GLU A 261 15.83 12.39 5.32
C GLU A 261 15.27 12.50 6.73
N ASN A 262 16.14 12.53 7.73
CA ASN A 262 15.78 12.66 9.15
C ASN A 262 14.85 11.55 9.67
N TYR A 263 14.92 10.35 9.11
CA TYR A 263 14.11 9.22 9.54
C TYR A 263 14.64 8.58 10.81
N CYS A 264 14.00 8.89 11.93
CA CYS A 264 14.21 8.25 13.22
C CYS A 264 13.12 7.21 13.47
N TYR A 265 13.47 6.08 14.09
CA TYR A 265 12.53 5.02 14.43
C TYR A 265 13.01 4.25 15.66
N HIS A 266 12.06 3.62 16.35
CA HIS A 266 12.40 2.74 17.46
C HIS A 266 12.99 1.41 16.96
N PRO A 267 14.01 0.86 17.65
CA PRO A 267 14.51 -0.47 17.36
C PRO A 267 13.41 -1.51 17.66
N PHE A 268 13.24 -2.45 16.77
CA PHE A 268 12.26 -3.53 16.90
C PHE A 268 12.96 -4.86 16.59
N SER A 269 13.35 -5.59 17.63
CA SER A 269 14.12 -6.84 17.50
C SER A 269 13.27 -8.10 17.46
N ALA A 270 11.97 -7.99 17.75
CA ALA A 270 11.08 -9.14 17.73
C ALA A 270 10.89 -9.67 16.30
N ARG A 271 11.00 -10.99 16.15
CA ARG A 271 10.60 -11.65 14.90
C ARG A 271 9.09 -11.63 14.78
N ILE A 272 8.59 -11.00 13.72
CA ILE A 272 7.16 -10.97 13.44
C ILE A 272 6.78 -12.27 12.73
N PRO A 273 5.90 -13.11 13.31
CA PRO A 273 5.41 -14.29 12.62
C PRO A 273 4.50 -13.90 11.45
N VAL A 274 4.52 -14.67 10.38
CA VAL A 274 3.67 -14.45 9.20
C VAL A 274 2.68 -15.60 9.10
N ALA A 275 1.41 -15.27 8.91
CA ALA A 275 0.34 -16.23 8.61
C ALA A 275 0.15 -16.32 7.09
N ILE A 276 0.04 -17.54 6.55
CA ILE A 276 -0.10 -17.82 5.10
C ILE A 276 -1.40 -18.56 4.83
#